data_331b4f0b0d6ecf851b8623a8e401a749
#
_entry.id   331b4f0b0d6ecf851b8623a8e401a749
#
_cell.length_a   1.000
_cell.length_b   1.000
_cell.length_c   1.000
_cell.angle_alpha   90.00
_cell.angle_beta   90.00
_cell.angle_gamma   90.00
#
_symmetry.space_group_name_H-M   'P 1'
#
loop_
_entity.id
_entity.type
_entity.pdbx_description
1 polymer ?
#
loop_
_entity_poly.entity_id
_entity_poly.type
_entity_poly.pdbx_seq_one_letter_code
_entity_poly.pdbx_strand_id
1 'polypeptide(L)'
;MFDYGEIKQLDLEASSLCNAECPSCGRRASGGLKNTIMTETYVSLEQAKEWFTEDFIKGLRMLSMCGNYGDSMTNPDLIPILKYFRSCNPDIELYMNTNASGRDAEFWQDLGNIFKHNG
;
A
#
# COMPACT_ATOMS: atom_id res chain seq x y z
N MET A 1 -11.47 -5.16 -23.79
CA MET A 1 -11.71 -4.46 -22.50
C MET A 1 -11.89 -5.50 -21.42
N PHE A 2 -11.23 -5.34 -20.28
CA PHE A 2 -11.39 -6.25 -19.15
C PHE A 2 -12.69 -5.94 -18.41
N ASP A 3 -13.42 -6.99 -18.06
CA ASP A 3 -14.55 -6.88 -17.16
C ASP A 3 -14.03 -6.69 -15.72
N TYR A 4 -14.82 -6.05 -14.88
CA TYR A 4 -14.48 -5.78 -13.49
C TYR A 4 -14.11 -7.05 -12.71
N GLY A 5 -14.81 -8.16 -12.99
CA GLY A 5 -14.53 -9.45 -12.36
C GLY A 5 -13.27 -10.15 -12.83
N GLU A 6 -12.64 -9.66 -13.89
CA GLU A 6 -11.40 -10.24 -14.42
C GLU A 6 -10.15 -9.67 -13.78
N ILE A 7 -10.28 -8.58 -13.01
CA ILE A 7 -9.15 -7.96 -12.31
C ILE A 7 -8.81 -8.83 -11.09
N LYS A 8 -7.60 -9.38 -11.06
CA LYS A 8 -7.15 -10.27 -9.98
C LYS A 8 -6.04 -9.68 -9.13
N GLN A 9 -5.35 -8.66 -9.62
CA GLN A 9 -4.27 -8.00 -8.91
C GLN A 9 -4.49 -6.50 -8.87
N LEU A 10 -4.29 -5.92 -7.69
CA LEU A 10 -4.31 -4.48 -7.48
C LEU A 10 -2.95 -4.05 -6.98
N ASP A 11 -2.33 -3.10 -7.69
CA ASP A 11 -1.13 -2.42 -7.21
C ASP A 11 -1.57 -1.07 -6.66
N LEU A 12 -1.39 -0.87 -5.37
CA LEU A 12 -1.82 0.33 -4.68
C LEU A 12 -0.63 1.10 -4.15
N GLU A 13 -0.51 2.36 -4.52
CA GLU A 13 0.43 3.27 -3.90
C GLU A 13 -0.28 3.98 -2.74
N ALA A 14 -0.18 3.41 -1.55
CA ALA A 14 -0.91 3.89 -0.38
C ALA A 14 -0.38 5.22 0.15
N SER A 15 0.85 5.60 -0.22
CA SER A 15 1.46 6.86 0.22
C SER A 15 2.48 7.34 -0.77
N SER A 16 2.57 8.66 -0.96
CA SER A 16 3.68 9.30 -1.67
C SER A 16 4.72 9.90 -0.72
N LEU A 17 4.61 9.59 0.58
CA LEU A 17 5.57 9.99 1.59
C LEU A 17 6.59 8.88 1.81
N CYS A 18 7.85 9.25 2.05
CA CYS A 18 8.90 8.29 2.37
C CYS A 18 9.98 8.99 3.20
N ASN A 19 10.56 8.28 4.16
CA ASN A 19 11.63 8.80 4.99
C ASN A 19 13.04 8.51 4.42
N ALA A 20 13.12 7.86 3.25
CA ALA A 20 14.39 7.59 2.57
C ALA A 20 14.59 8.56 1.42
N GLU A 21 15.88 8.80 1.08
CA GLU A 21 16.27 9.73 0.01
C GLU A 21 17.10 9.03 -1.05
N CYS A 22 16.58 7.93 -1.58
CA CYS A 22 17.28 7.13 -2.59
C CYS A 22 17.47 7.94 -3.87
N PRO A 23 18.71 8.12 -4.37
CA PRO A 23 18.95 8.97 -5.53
C PRO A 23 18.25 8.52 -6.82
N SER A 24 18.03 7.22 -6.97
CA SER A 24 17.40 6.64 -8.16
C SER A 24 15.88 6.56 -8.05
N CYS A 25 15.29 7.01 -6.95
CA CYS A 25 13.85 6.96 -6.73
C CYS A 25 13.14 8.08 -7.49
N GLY A 26 11.96 7.77 -8.06
CA GLY A 26 11.14 8.75 -8.77
C GLY A 26 10.67 9.94 -7.92
N ARG A 27 10.71 9.81 -6.57
CA ARG A 27 10.43 10.92 -5.66
C ARG A 27 11.50 12.00 -5.72
N ARG A 28 12.68 11.65 -6.19
CA ARG A 28 13.87 12.55 -6.19
C ARG A 28 14.26 12.87 -7.61
N ALA A 29 14.67 14.09 -7.81
CA ALA A 29 15.19 14.56 -9.09
C ALA A 29 16.71 14.77 -8.95
N SER A 30 17.44 14.61 -10.05
CA SER A 30 18.86 15.02 -10.16
C SER A 30 19.71 14.68 -8.93
N GLY A 31 19.85 13.41 -8.62
CA GLY A 31 20.78 12.94 -7.59
C GLY A 31 20.29 13.07 -6.15
N GLY A 32 19.01 12.99 -5.94
CA GLY A 32 18.43 12.94 -4.60
C GLY A 32 17.64 14.15 -4.18
N LEU A 33 17.53 15.17 -5.02
CA LEU A 33 16.67 16.33 -4.74
C LEU A 33 15.21 15.94 -4.83
N LYS A 34 14.40 16.53 -3.95
CA LYS A 34 12.96 16.25 -3.94
C LYS A 34 12.32 16.66 -5.27
N ASN A 35 11.51 15.77 -5.84
CA ASN A 35 10.77 16.04 -7.06
C ASN A 35 9.61 17.01 -6.75
N THR A 36 9.70 18.23 -7.26
CA THR A 36 8.76 19.29 -6.93
C THR A 36 7.42 19.19 -7.63
N ILE A 37 7.31 18.37 -8.66
CA ILE A 37 6.02 18.15 -9.34
C ILE A 37 5.15 17.09 -8.66
N MET A 38 5.70 16.37 -7.69
CA MET A 38 5.00 15.30 -6.99
C MET A 38 4.26 15.85 -5.75
N THR A 39 3.00 15.50 -5.60
CA THR A 39 2.21 15.84 -4.42
C THR A 39 2.41 14.78 -3.34
N GLU A 40 2.80 15.19 -2.14
CA GLU A 40 2.93 14.28 -1.01
C GLU A 40 1.57 14.06 -0.36
N THR A 41 1.07 12.83 -0.40
CA THR A 41 -0.24 12.48 0.15
C THR A 41 -0.30 10.99 0.48
N TYR A 42 -1.40 10.57 1.07
CA TYR A 42 -1.66 9.15 1.34
C TYR A 42 -3.15 8.85 1.17
N VAL A 43 -3.46 7.56 0.98
CA VAL A 43 -4.83 7.09 0.85
C VAL A 43 -5.40 6.89 2.26
N SER A 44 -6.55 7.50 2.56
CA SER A 44 -7.25 7.28 3.82
C SER A 44 -8.09 6.00 3.76
N LEU A 45 -8.47 5.50 4.95
CA LEU A 45 -9.38 4.35 5.02
C LEU A 45 -10.71 4.64 4.33
N GLU A 46 -11.23 5.86 4.49
CA GLU A 46 -12.48 6.26 3.85
C GLU A 46 -12.38 6.23 2.34
N GLN A 47 -11.26 6.74 1.79
CA GLN A 47 -11.01 6.70 0.35
C GLN A 47 -10.90 5.27 -0.16
N ALA A 48 -10.20 4.41 0.59
CA ALA A 48 -10.05 3.00 0.21
C ALA A 48 -11.40 2.28 0.15
N LYS A 49 -12.27 2.54 1.12
CA LYS A 49 -13.62 1.97 1.13
C LYS A 49 -14.49 2.49 0.00
N GLU A 50 -14.32 3.76 -0.36
CA GLU A 50 -15.07 4.38 -1.46
C GLU A 50 -14.62 3.83 -2.81
N TRP A 51 -13.30 3.67 -3.00
CA TRP A 51 -12.74 3.23 -4.28
C TRP A 51 -12.84 1.72 -4.50
N PHE A 52 -12.73 0.94 -3.43
CA PHE A 52 -12.66 -0.51 -3.50
C PHE A 52 -13.82 -1.13 -2.71
N THR A 53 -14.84 -1.57 -3.44
CA THR A 53 -16.01 -2.22 -2.81
C THR A 53 -15.66 -3.62 -2.32
N GLU A 54 -16.48 -4.16 -1.41
CA GLU A 54 -16.29 -5.52 -0.92
C GLU A 54 -16.31 -6.55 -2.06
N ASP A 55 -17.22 -6.39 -3.01
CA ASP A 55 -17.33 -7.31 -4.15
C ASP A 55 -16.08 -7.28 -5.02
N PHE A 56 -15.52 -6.09 -5.24
CA PHE A 56 -14.27 -5.96 -5.98
C PHE A 56 -13.14 -6.68 -5.26
N ILE A 57 -13.01 -6.46 -3.94
CA ILE A 57 -11.94 -7.06 -3.15
C ILE A 57 -12.07 -8.58 -3.08
N LYS A 58 -13.29 -9.10 -2.97
CA LYS A 58 -13.52 -10.54 -2.97
C LYS A 58 -13.03 -11.23 -4.23
N GLY A 59 -13.03 -10.53 -5.35
CA GLY A 59 -12.54 -11.07 -6.62
C GLY A 59 -11.03 -10.97 -6.80
N LEU A 60 -10.34 -10.25 -5.93
CA LEU A 60 -8.90 -10.07 -6.03
C LEU A 60 -8.14 -11.30 -5.51
N ARG A 61 -7.05 -11.61 -6.18
CA ARG A 61 -6.11 -12.63 -5.74
C ARG A 61 -4.97 -12.02 -4.94
N MET A 62 -4.56 -10.78 -5.29
CA MET A 62 -3.37 -10.15 -4.74
C MET A 62 -3.56 -8.65 -4.59
N LEU A 63 -3.06 -8.11 -3.48
CA LEU A 63 -2.83 -6.69 -3.29
C LEU A 63 -1.33 -6.46 -3.09
N SER A 64 -0.76 -5.61 -3.92
CA SER A 64 0.67 -5.28 -3.88
C SER A 64 0.83 -3.77 -3.59
N MET A 65 1.75 -3.44 -2.70
CA MET A 65 2.08 -2.06 -2.35
C MET A 65 3.59 -1.86 -2.50
N CYS A 66 4.04 -1.69 -3.75
CA CYS A 66 5.46 -1.59 -4.03
C CYS A 66 6.01 -0.17 -3.91
N GLY A 67 5.19 0.85 -4.02
CA GLY A 67 5.57 2.23 -3.75
C GLY A 67 6.62 2.81 -4.69
N ASN A 68 6.21 3.26 -5.87
CA ASN A 68 7.13 3.94 -6.80
C ASN A 68 7.51 5.33 -6.32
N TYR A 69 6.62 6.02 -5.62
CA TYR A 69 6.80 7.41 -5.19
C TYR A 69 6.72 7.60 -3.68
N GLY A 70 6.64 6.51 -2.92
CA GLY A 70 6.60 6.58 -1.48
C GLY A 70 6.68 5.21 -0.85
N ASP A 71 6.66 5.18 0.48
CA ASP A 71 6.66 3.94 1.24
C ASP A 71 5.33 3.83 1.99
N SER A 72 4.60 2.74 1.74
CA SER A 72 3.28 2.54 2.32
C SER A 72 3.28 2.55 3.86
N MET A 73 4.42 2.23 4.50
CA MET A 73 4.51 2.29 5.97
C MET A 73 4.27 3.70 6.52
N THR A 74 4.46 4.75 5.71
CA THR A 74 4.23 6.13 6.13
C THR A 74 2.76 6.50 6.19
N ASN A 75 1.88 5.67 5.65
CA ASN A 75 0.44 5.93 5.66
C ASN A 75 -0.13 5.61 7.05
N PRO A 76 -0.70 6.60 7.77
CA PRO A 76 -1.25 6.35 9.11
C PRO A 76 -2.45 5.41 9.10
N ASP A 77 -3.11 5.25 7.96
CA ASP A 77 -4.28 4.38 7.83
C ASP A 77 -3.93 3.02 7.23
N LEU A 78 -2.64 2.67 7.09
CA LEU A 78 -2.23 1.43 6.44
C LEU A 78 -2.83 0.20 7.12
N ILE A 79 -2.71 0.09 8.44
CA ILE A 79 -3.24 -1.06 9.17
C ILE A 79 -4.76 -1.19 9.02
N PRO A 80 -5.57 -0.12 9.23
CA PRO A 80 -7.00 -0.18 8.97
C PRO A 80 -7.35 -0.58 7.54
N ILE A 81 -6.63 -0.08 6.54
CA ILE A 81 -6.86 -0.43 5.14
C ILE A 81 -6.61 -1.92 4.90
N LEU A 82 -5.50 -2.44 5.40
CA LEU A 82 -5.17 -3.85 5.23
C LEU A 82 -6.16 -4.76 5.96
N LYS A 83 -6.60 -4.37 7.14
CA LYS A 83 -7.64 -5.09 7.86
C LYS A 83 -8.95 -5.12 7.08
N TYR A 84 -9.29 -4.03 6.42
CA TYR A 84 -10.47 -3.97 5.57
C TYR A 84 -10.36 -4.96 4.41
N PHE A 85 -9.23 -4.96 3.69
CA PHE A 85 -9.02 -5.91 2.59
C PHE A 85 -9.07 -7.36 3.07
N ARG A 86 -8.43 -7.65 4.21
CA ARG A 86 -8.42 -9.01 4.76
C ARG A 86 -9.81 -9.46 5.23
N SER A 87 -10.63 -8.56 5.77
CA SER A 87 -11.99 -8.88 6.18
C SER A 87 -12.91 -9.15 4.98
N CYS A 88 -12.69 -8.44 3.86
CA CYS A 88 -13.46 -8.67 2.64
C CYS A 88 -13.02 -9.93 1.90
N ASN A 89 -11.74 -10.28 1.99
CA ASN A 89 -11.17 -11.43 1.29
C ASN A 89 -10.09 -12.08 2.17
N PRO A 90 -10.47 -13.07 3.00
CA PRO A 90 -9.52 -13.72 3.92
C PRO A 90 -8.35 -14.42 3.23
N ASP A 91 -8.49 -14.79 1.96
CA ASP A 91 -7.48 -15.53 1.21
C ASP A 91 -6.61 -14.62 0.33
N ILE A 92 -6.79 -13.30 0.38
CA ILE A 92 -6.02 -12.39 -0.45
C ILE A 92 -4.53 -12.46 -0.11
N GLU A 93 -3.68 -12.49 -1.14
CA GLU A 93 -2.23 -12.41 -0.99
C GLU A 93 -1.83 -10.94 -0.86
N LEU A 94 -1.05 -10.62 0.18
CA LEU A 94 -0.60 -9.26 0.46
C LEU A 94 0.92 -9.17 0.28
N TYR A 95 1.36 -8.16 -0.46
CA TYR A 95 2.78 -7.88 -0.69
C TYR A 95 3.05 -6.41 -0.46
N MET A 96 4.21 -6.10 0.12
CA MET A 96 4.63 -4.73 0.35
C MET A 96 6.14 -4.63 0.29
N ASN A 97 6.64 -3.64 -0.44
CA ASN A 97 8.05 -3.27 -0.39
C ASN A 97 8.19 -2.04 0.50
N THR A 98 9.09 -2.09 1.45
CA THR A 98 9.32 -1.00 2.39
C THR A 98 10.78 -0.95 2.80
N ASN A 99 11.27 0.25 3.16
CA ASN A 99 12.60 0.38 3.75
C ASN A 99 12.61 -0.03 5.22
N ALA A 100 11.44 -0.25 5.81
CA ALA A 100 11.25 -0.74 7.19
C ALA A 100 11.93 0.10 8.28
N SER A 101 12.20 1.37 8.02
CA SER A 101 12.98 2.22 8.94
C SER A 101 12.12 3.15 9.79
N GLY A 102 10.80 3.07 9.67
CA GLY A 102 9.89 3.90 10.45
C GLY A 102 8.93 3.07 11.29
N ARG A 103 8.08 3.76 12.04
CA ARG A 103 7.04 3.17 12.86
C ARG A 103 7.58 2.44 14.09
N ASP A 104 6.68 2.02 14.97
CA ASP A 104 7.05 1.34 16.21
C ASP A 104 6.87 -0.18 16.10
N ALA A 105 7.28 -0.90 17.15
CA ALA A 105 7.17 -2.35 17.18
C ALA A 105 5.74 -2.84 17.08
N GLU A 106 4.80 -2.12 17.65
CA GLU A 106 3.37 -2.47 17.60
C GLU A 106 2.86 -2.47 16.16
N PHE A 107 3.25 -1.46 15.37
CA PHE A 107 2.89 -1.40 13.95
C PHE A 107 3.38 -2.64 13.19
N TRP A 108 4.66 -2.99 13.37
CA TRP A 108 5.25 -4.14 12.65
C TRP A 108 4.65 -5.46 13.11
N GLN A 109 4.29 -5.58 14.39
CA GLN A 109 3.61 -6.76 14.90
C GLN A 109 2.21 -6.91 14.30
N ASP A 110 1.45 -5.82 14.25
CA ASP A 110 0.11 -5.82 13.64
C ASP A 110 0.19 -6.15 12.16
N LEU A 111 1.15 -5.57 11.47
CA LEU A 111 1.37 -5.85 10.05
C LEU A 111 1.67 -7.33 9.83
N GLY A 112 2.56 -7.90 10.63
CA GLY A 112 2.91 -9.30 10.54
C GLY A 112 1.71 -10.22 10.78
N ASN A 113 0.85 -9.88 11.73
CA ASN A 113 -0.37 -10.64 12.00
C ASN A 113 -1.34 -10.63 10.81
N ILE A 114 -1.42 -9.51 10.11
CA ILE A 114 -2.27 -9.41 8.91
C ILE A 114 -1.66 -10.22 7.75
N PHE A 115 -0.33 -10.15 7.59
CA PHE A 115 0.37 -10.79 6.47
C PHE A 115 0.59 -12.29 6.67
N LYS A 116 0.65 -12.77 7.91
CA LYS A 116 0.99 -14.18 8.19
C LYS A 116 0.12 -15.19 7.48
N HIS A 117 -1.08 -14.78 7.06
CA HIS A 117 -1.99 -15.64 6.31
C HIS A 117 -1.42 -16.05 4.94
N ASN A 118 -0.42 -15.34 4.46
CA ASN A 118 0.25 -15.67 3.21
C ASN A 118 1.25 -16.84 3.34
N GLY A 119 1.49 -17.27 4.52
CA GLY A 119 2.45 -18.33 4.79
C GLY A 119 3.66 -17.86 5.56
#